data_f5a06d9f6749aecf97c0845de984e531
#
_entry.id   f5a06d9f6749aecf97c0845de984e531
#
_cell.length_a   1.000
_cell.length_b   1.000
_cell.length_c   1.000
_cell.angle_alpha   90.00
_cell.angle_beta   90.00
_cell.angle_gamma   90.00
#
_symmetry.space_group_name_H-M   'P 1'
#
loop_
_entity.id
_entity.type
_entity.pdbx_description
1 polymer ?
#
loop_
_entity_poly.entity_id
_entity_poly.type
_entity_poly.pdbx_seq_one_letter_code
_entity_poly.pdbx_strand_id
1 'polypeptide(L)'
;MGKVVEKIRARRAKNKDKDNIVITQQNLKESREEILTKGKKFKYPFQYAKHKIVLSAIIIAVVAVASFVGVGWYQLYRAQNTGEIMYRFTKVLELPVAEIDGHKVLYSDYLMLYRSSITSIERQRGKLDDNDNEVKALKLFYKRQALNNAETYSYVLAELEKRDLTVSASEIDEVIDEHKSIDGKSEVTMPLVG
;
A
#
# COMPACT_ATOMS: atom_id res chain seq x y z
N MET A 1 34.70 -34.74 -46.15
CA MET A 1 33.57 -35.67 -46.46
C MET A 1 33.31 -36.72 -45.35
N GLY A 2 34.24 -37.03 -44.39
CA GLY A 2 34.08 -38.06 -43.38
C GLY A 2 32.93 -37.85 -42.37
N LYS A 3 32.75 -36.63 -41.85
CA LYS A 3 31.79 -36.32 -40.75
C LYS A 3 30.32 -36.51 -41.12
N VAL A 4 29.94 -36.36 -42.39
CA VAL A 4 28.55 -36.53 -42.87
C VAL A 4 28.20 -37.99 -42.94
N VAL A 5 29.13 -38.82 -43.42
CA VAL A 5 28.95 -40.28 -43.54
C VAL A 5 28.81 -40.93 -42.16
N GLU A 6 29.58 -40.49 -41.19
CA GLU A 6 29.55 -40.94 -39.80
C GLU A 6 28.20 -40.62 -39.12
N LYS A 7 27.67 -39.41 -39.39
CA LYS A 7 26.38 -38.98 -38.85
C LYS A 7 25.20 -39.73 -39.45
N ILE A 8 25.32 -40.15 -40.71
CA ILE A 8 24.33 -41.00 -41.38
C ILE A 8 24.39 -42.45 -40.87
N ARG A 9 25.62 -43.00 -40.61
CA ARG A 9 25.79 -44.31 -39.99
C ARG A 9 25.25 -44.36 -38.56
N ALA A 10 25.52 -43.36 -37.74
CA ALA A 10 25.00 -43.27 -36.38
C ALA A 10 23.45 -43.16 -36.37
N ARG A 11 22.85 -42.47 -37.34
CA ARG A 11 21.38 -42.42 -37.47
C ARG A 11 20.78 -43.75 -37.92
N ARG A 12 21.45 -44.51 -38.79
CA ARG A 12 21.01 -45.84 -39.22
C ARG A 12 21.17 -46.90 -38.08
N ALA A 13 22.22 -46.85 -37.30
CA ALA A 13 22.40 -47.71 -36.14
C ALA A 13 21.28 -47.45 -35.09
N LYS A 14 20.97 -46.19 -34.82
CA LYS A 14 19.91 -45.83 -33.89
C LYS A 14 18.49 -46.20 -34.33
N ASN A 15 18.29 -46.36 -35.65
CA ASN A 15 17.01 -46.85 -36.18
C ASN A 15 16.92 -48.37 -36.14
N LYS A 16 18.04 -49.10 -36.28
CA LYS A 16 18.06 -50.55 -36.22
C LYS A 16 17.79 -51.12 -34.84
N ASP A 17 18.15 -50.36 -33.76
CA ASP A 17 17.81 -50.70 -32.39
C ASP A 17 16.32 -50.50 -32.06
N LYS A 18 15.62 -49.70 -32.88
CA LYS A 18 14.16 -49.50 -32.72
C LYS A 18 13.32 -50.64 -33.28
N ASP A 19 13.86 -51.35 -34.25
CA ASP A 19 13.12 -52.48 -34.88
C ASP A 19 13.15 -53.80 -34.09
N ASN A 20 13.95 -53.87 -33.02
CA ASN A 20 14.03 -55.00 -32.08
C ASN A 20 13.33 -54.80 -30.75
N ILE A 21 12.35 -53.87 -30.69
CA ILE A 21 11.54 -53.72 -29.49
C ILE A 21 10.60 -54.92 -29.39
N VAL A 22 10.90 -55.83 -28.49
CA VAL A 22 9.98 -56.92 -28.13
C VAL A 22 8.69 -56.25 -27.62
N ILE A 23 7.61 -56.41 -28.37
CA ILE A 23 6.30 -55.84 -28.03
C ILE A 23 5.77 -56.65 -26.85
N THR A 24 6.11 -56.20 -25.65
CA THR A 24 5.54 -56.69 -24.40
C THR A 24 4.29 -55.85 -24.08
N GLN A 25 3.30 -56.46 -23.45
CA GLN A 25 2.08 -55.71 -23.05
C GLN A 25 2.34 -54.48 -22.19
N GLN A 26 3.42 -54.46 -21.43
CA GLN A 26 3.88 -53.31 -20.66
C GLN A 26 4.35 -52.19 -21.56
N ASN A 27 5.19 -52.45 -22.57
CA ASN A 27 5.68 -51.45 -23.51
C ASN A 27 4.54 -50.85 -24.36
N LEU A 28 3.51 -51.65 -24.65
CA LEU A 28 2.29 -51.16 -25.32
C LEU A 28 1.47 -50.20 -24.45
N LYS A 29 1.36 -50.49 -23.14
CA LYS A 29 0.68 -49.60 -22.21
C LYS A 29 1.43 -48.26 -22.05
N GLU A 30 2.74 -48.33 -21.84
CA GLU A 30 3.60 -47.13 -21.72
C GLU A 30 3.57 -46.27 -22.99
N SER A 31 3.68 -46.89 -24.17
CA SER A 31 3.59 -46.20 -25.45
C SER A 31 2.20 -45.57 -25.67
N ARG A 32 1.13 -46.24 -25.25
CA ARG A 32 -0.23 -45.69 -25.29
C ARG A 32 -0.40 -44.48 -24.37
N GLU A 33 0.10 -44.57 -23.16
CA GLU A 33 0.05 -43.42 -22.20
C GLU A 33 0.90 -42.27 -22.69
N GLU A 34 2.06 -42.52 -23.26
CA GLU A 34 2.91 -41.49 -23.84
C GLU A 34 2.24 -40.80 -25.06
N ILE A 35 1.62 -41.58 -25.95
CA ILE A 35 0.87 -41.05 -27.09
C ILE A 35 -0.35 -40.27 -26.63
N LEU A 36 -1.09 -40.75 -25.64
CA LEU A 36 -2.26 -40.08 -25.09
C LEU A 36 -1.89 -38.76 -24.38
N THR A 37 -0.79 -38.76 -23.63
CA THR A 37 -0.31 -37.51 -22.96
C THR A 37 0.26 -36.52 -23.95
N LYS A 38 1.02 -36.98 -24.96
CA LYS A 38 1.50 -36.13 -26.06
C LYS A 38 0.33 -35.62 -26.93
N GLY A 39 -0.62 -36.50 -27.24
CA GLY A 39 -1.82 -36.14 -28.00
C GLY A 39 -2.73 -35.14 -27.28
N LYS A 40 -2.91 -35.27 -25.97
CA LYS A 40 -3.63 -34.28 -25.15
C LYS A 40 -2.94 -32.92 -25.17
N LYS A 41 -1.61 -32.89 -25.05
CA LYS A 41 -0.81 -31.64 -25.13
C LYS A 41 -0.92 -30.98 -26.50
N PHE A 42 -1.00 -31.77 -27.59
CA PHE A 42 -1.10 -31.27 -28.95
C PHE A 42 -2.53 -30.80 -29.29
N LYS A 43 -3.54 -31.55 -28.83
CA LYS A 43 -4.94 -31.27 -29.11
C LYS A 43 -5.49 -30.07 -28.31
N TYR A 44 -4.92 -29.77 -27.14
CA TYR A 44 -5.37 -28.70 -26.25
C TYR A 44 -4.21 -27.79 -25.74
N PRO A 45 -3.37 -27.25 -26.62
CA PRO A 45 -2.23 -26.42 -26.18
C PRO A 45 -2.67 -25.19 -25.40
N PHE A 46 -3.86 -24.63 -25.74
CA PHE A 46 -4.42 -23.45 -25.06
C PHE A 46 -4.89 -23.73 -23.64
N GLN A 47 -5.34 -24.92 -23.28
CA GLN A 47 -5.77 -25.22 -21.93
C GLN A 47 -4.60 -25.29 -20.94
N TYR A 48 -3.47 -25.86 -21.35
CA TYR A 48 -2.25 -25.90 -20.54
C TYR A 48 -1.59 -24.51 -20.43
N ALA A 49 -1.67 -23.70 -21.48
CA ALA A 49 -1.18 -22.33 -21.45
C ALA A 49 -2.05 -21.42 -20.56
N LYS A 50 -3.38 -21.58 -20.60
CA LYS A 50 -4.30 -20.80 -19.75
C LYS A 50 -3.99 -20.96 -18.25
N HIS A 51 -3.77 -22.16 -17.76
CA HIS A 51 -3.43 -22.37 -16.34
C HIS A 51 -2.11 -21.71 -15.94
N LYS A 52 -1.10 -21.75 -16.79
CA LYS A 52 0.19 -21.08 -16.51
C LYS A 52 0.06 -19.56 -16.54
N ILE A 53 -0.70 -19.01 -17.49
CA ILE A 53 -0.94 -17.57 -17.60
C ILE A 53 -1.77 -17.08 -16.39
N VAL A 54 -2.82 -17.81 -16.01
CA VAL A 54 -3.63 -17.46 -14.84
C VAL A 54 -2.79 -17.53 -13.57
N LEU A 55 -2.00 -18.59 -13.40
CA LEU A 55 -1.12 -18.72 -12.23
C LEU A 55 -0.10 -17.57 -12.16
N SER A 56 0.57 -17.24 -13.28
CA SER A 56 1.52 -16.13 -13.32
C SER A 56 0.84 -14.78 -13.05
N ALA A 57 -0.37 -14.56 -13.57
CA ALA A 57 -1.14 -13.35 -13.28
C ALA A 57 -1.49 -13.22 -11.79
N ILE A 58 -1.89 -14.32 -11.15
CA ILE A 58 -2.16 -14.34 -9.70
C ILE A 58 -0.89 -14.03 -8.91
N ILE A 59 0.24 -14.65 -9.25
CA ILE A 59 1.51 -14.39 -8.56
C ILE A 59 1.91 -12.91 -8.70
N ILE A 60 1.81 -12.35 -9.91
CA ILE A 60 2.12 -10.93 -10.15
C ILE A 60 1.19 -10.04 -9.33
N ALA A 61 -0.11 -10.33 -9.29
CA ALA A 61 -1.08 -9.57 -8.51
C ALA A 61 -0.75 -9.62 -7.00
N VAL A 62 -0.43 -10.81 -6.46
CA VAL A 62 -0.05 -10.97 -5.05
C VAL A 62 1.23 -10.21 -4.73
N VAL A 63 2.25 -10.30 -5.58
CA VAL A 63 3.51 -9.57 -5.40
C VAL A 63 3.27 -8.06 -5.47
N ALA A 64 2.44 -7.58 -6.40
CA ALA A 64 2.10 -6.16 -6.50
C ALA A 64 1.40 -5.64 -5.24
N VAL A 65 0.40 -6.38 -4.72
CA VAL A 65 -0.30 -6.03 -3.49
C VAL A 65 0.66 -6.05 -2.28
N ALA A 66 1.48 -7.09 -2.15
CA ALA A 66 2.45 -7.19 -1.05
C ALA A 66 3.48 -6.05 -1.11
N SER A 67 3.95 -5.68 -2.30
CA SER A 67 4.86 -4.54 -2.49
C SER A 67 4.19 -3.22 -2.12
N PHE A 68 2.94 -3.01 -2.54
CA PHE A 68 2.18 -1.80 -2.21
C PHE A 68 1.98 -1.64 -0.69
N VAL A 69 1.59 -2.72 -0.01
CA VAL A 69 1.43 -2.74 1.45
C VAL A 69 2.78 -2.51 2.15
N GLY A 70 3.84 -3.18 1.69
CA GLY A 70 5.18 -3.04 2.26
C GLY A 70 5.75 -1.63 2.13
N VAL A 71 5.59 -1.01 0.95
CA VAL A 71 6.01 0.39 0.71
C VAL A 71 5.16 1.35 1.55
N GLY A 72 3.85 1.16 1.61
CA GLY A 72 2.96 1.97 2.46
C GLY A 72 3.35 1.90 3.93
N TRP A 73 3.58 0.70 4.45
CA TRP A 73 4.04 0.49 5.82
C TRP A 73 5.39 1.17 6.09
N TYR A 74 6.36 1.02 5.20
CA TYR A 74 7.67 1.67 5.33
C TYR A 74 7.55 3.20 5.35
N GLN A 75 6.77 3.77 4.44
CA GLN A 75 6.55 5.21 4.33
C GLN A 75 5.89 5.79 5.59
N LEU A 76 4.94 5.08 6.19
CA LEU A 76 4.24 5.54 7.38
C LEU A 76 5.10 5.38 8.65
N TYR A 77 5.57 4.19 8.92
CA TYR A 77 6.16 3.88 10.24
C TYR A 77 7.67 4.10 10.29
N ARG A 78 8.38 3.96 9.17
CA ARG A 78 9.84 4.15 9.15
C ARG A 78 10.26 5.52 8.62
N ALA A 79 9.76 5.90 7.46
CA ALA A 79 10.07 7.19 6.85
C ALA A 79 9.25 8.35 7.43
N GLN A 80 8.18 8.06 8.17
CA GLN A 80 7.26 9.06 8.77
C GLN A 80 6.85 10.14 7.77
N ASN A 81 6.47 9.70 6.57
CA ASN A 81 6.07 10.61 5.49
C ASN A 81 4.74 11.30 5.84
N THR A 82 4.78 12.63 5.86
CA THR A 82 3.64 13.49 6.22
C THR A 82 2.96 14.12 5.00
N GLY A 83 3.25 13.62 3.80
CA GLY A 83 2.71 14.16 2.55
C GLY A 83 1.20 13.93 2.37
N GLU A 84 0.61 14.67 1.42
CA GLU A 84 -0.82 14.62 1.08
C GLU A 84 -1.29 13.21 0.73
N ILE A 85 -0.48 12.47 -0.04
CA ILE A 85 -0.82 11.11 -0.48
C ILE A 85 -0.95 10.19 0.73
N MET A 86 -0.04 10.29 1.70
CA MET A 86 -0.08 9.49 2.92
C MET A 86 -1.30 9.84 3.78
N TYR A 87 -1.65 11.12 3.89
CA TYR A 87 -2.85 11.54 4.59
C TYR A 87 -4.12 10.91 3.99
N ARG A 88 -4.29 10.96 2.66
CA ARG A 88 -5.44 10.35 1.99
C ARG A 88 -5.46 8.83 2.15
N PHE A 89 -4.30 8.20 2.04
CA PHE A 89 -4.14 6.76 2.22
C PHE A 89 -4.53 6.31 3.64
N THR A 90 -4.05 7.01 4.67
CA THR A 90 -4.35 6.67 6.07
C THR A 90 -5.79 6.97 6.44
N LYS A 91 -6.43 7.98 5.82
CA LYS A 91 -7.84 8.29 6.02
C LYS A 91 -8.76 7.18 5.49
N VAL A 92 -8.42 6.58 4.34
CA VAL A 92 -9.22 5.50 3.74
C VAL A 92 -9.04 4.18 4.50
N LEU A 93 -7.83 3.90 4.99
CA LEU A 93 -7.51 2.62 5.65
C LEU A 93 -7.66 2.66 7.18
N GLU A 94 -7.98 3.82 7.76
CA GLU A 94 -8.14 4.02 9.21
C GLU A 94 -6.99 3.44 10.04
N LEU A 95 -5.74 3.67 9.57
CA LEU A 95 -4.55 3.10 10.17
C LEU A 95 -4.25 3.77 11.52
N PRO A 96 -3.97 2.99 12.59
CA PRO A 96 -3.63 3.57 13.89
C PRO A 96 -2.19 4.07 13.92
N VAL A 97 -1.94 5.19 14.60
CA VAL A 97 -0.61 5.70 14.96
C VAL A 97 -0.24 5.39 16.42
N ALA A 98 -1.24 5.31 17.27
CA ALA A 98 -1.12 4.97 18.69
C ALA A 98 -2.40 4.29 19.20
N GLU A 99 -2.39 3.83 20.44
CA GLU A 99 -3.57 3.27 21.12
C GLU A 99 -3.56 3.76 22.57
N ILE A 100 -4.72 4.24 23.06
CA ILE A 100 -4.92 4.70 24.44
C ILE A 100 -6.17 4.03 24.99
N ASP A 101 -6.04 3.34 26.11
CA ASP A 101 -7.15 2.65 26.79
C ASP A 101 -7.99 1.74 25.84
N GLY A 102 -7.32 1.09 24.86
CA GLY A 102 -7.99 0.25 23.89
C GLY A 102 -8.63 1.02 22.73
N HIS A 103 -8.53 2.35 22.71
CA HIS A 103 -9.01 3.21 21.62
C HIS A 103 -7.87 3.54 20.66
N LYS A 104 -8.15 3.36 19.36
CA LYS A 104 -7.18 3.64 18.28
C LYS A 104 -7.10 5.14 18.01
N VAL A 105 -5.90 5.69 18.08
CA VAL A 105 -5.58 7.03 17.58
C VAL A 105 -5.29 6.92 16.09
N LEU A 106 -6.08 7.55 15.24
CA LEU A 106 -5.93 7.43 13.79
C LEU A 106 -4.73 8.24 13.27
N TYR A 107 -4.00 7.64 12.36
CA TYR A 107 -2.87 8.30 11.70
C TYR A 107 -3.32 9.51 10.89
N SER A 108 -4.54 9.49 10.32
CA SER A 108 -5.16 10.60 9.61
C SER A 108 -5.32 11.86 10.48
N ASP A 109 -5.74 11.68 11.74
CA ASP A 109 -5.97 12.80 12.67
C ASP A 109 -4.64 13.42 13.07
N TYR A 110 -3.65 12.60 13.41
CA TYR A 110 -2.29 13.05 13.62
C TYR A 110 -1.75 13.84 12.43
N LEU A 111 -1.86 13.32 11.19
CA LEU A 111 -1.39 14.01 10.00
C LEU A 111 -2.15 15.31 9.73
N MET A 112 -3.45 15.34 9.95
CA MET A 112 -4.27 16.55 9.80
C MET A 112 -3.76 17.65 10.72
N LEU A 113 -3.60 17.36 12.01
CA LEU A 113 -3.13 18.32 13.01
C LEU A 113 -1.70 18.78 12.72
N TYR A 114 -0.79 17.87 12.39
CA TYR A 114 0.57 18.23 12.02
C TYR A 114 0.63 19.14 10.80
N ARG A 115 -0.07 18.78 9.72
CA ARG A 115 -0.08 19.54 8.48
C ARG A 115 -0.72 20.91 8.64
N SER A 116 -1.80 20.99 9.40
CA SER A 116 -2.44 22.27 9.74
C SER A 116 -1.45 23.21 10.43
N SER A 117 -0.74 22.71 11.44
CA SER A 117 0.28 23.48 12.16
C SER A 117 1.41 23.95 11.24
N ILE A 118 1.97 23.06 10.42
CA ILE A 118 3.05 23.43 9.49
C ILE A 118 2.57 24.43 8.44
N THR A 119 1.38 24.23 7.87
CA THR A 119 0.80 25.17 6.89
C THR A 119 0.59 26.56 7.50
N SER A 120 0.15 26.64 8.76
CA SER A 120 0.00 27.92 9.47
C SER A 120 1.34 28.65 9.60
N ILE A 121 2.41 27.92 9.95
CA ILE A 121 3.75 28.50 10.07
C ILE A 121 4.27 28.95 8.70
N GLU A 122 4.09 28.13 7.68
CA GLU A 122 4.53 28.48 6.32
C GLU A 122 3.80 29.70 5.75
N ARG A 123 2.54 29.93 6.14
CA ARG A 123 1.81 31.15 5.80
C ARG A 123 2.40 32.40 6.46
N GLN A 124 2.90 32.26 7.68
CA GLN A 124 3.47 33.40 8.44
C GLN A 124 4.93 33.68 8.11
N ARG A 125 5.73 32.63 7.90
CA ARG A 125 7.20 32.74 7.75
C ARG A 125 7.70 32.46 6.33
N GLY A 126 6.84 32.03 5.43
CA GLY A 126 7.20 31.51 4.12
C GLY A 126 7.57 30.02 4.16
N LYS A 127 7.94 29.48 3.01
CA LYS A 127 8.27 28.07 2.85
C LYS A 127 9.48 27.68 3.71
N LEU A 128 9.33 26.63 4.49
CA LEU A 128 10.36 26.11 5.38
C LEU A 128 11.42 25.31 4.60
N ASP A 129 12.73 25.57 4.87
CA ASP A 129 13.83 24.79 4.30
C ASP A 129 14.08 23.52 5.11
N ASP A 130 13.85 22.37 4.51
CA ASP A 130 14.02 21.05 5.15
C ASP A 130 15.50 20.71 5.49
N ASN A 131 16.46 21.44 4.94
CA ASN A 131 17.87 21.23 5.24
C ASN A 131 18.29 21.93 6.53
N ASP A 132 17.57 22.97 6.93
CA ASP A 132 17.85 23.72 8.15
C ASP A 132 17.60 22.88 9.42
N ASN A 133 18.53 22.89 10.33
CA ASN A 133 18.45 22.15 11.60
C ASN A 133 17.39 22.73 12.54
N GLU A 134 17.16 24.05 12.51
CA GLU A 134 16.10 24.68 13.27
C GLU A 134 14.74 24.26 12.75
N VAL A 135 14.56 24.21 11.43
CA VAL A 135 13.33 23.72 10.80
C VAL A 135 13.07 22.25 11.11
N LYS A 136 14.10 21.42 11.13
CA LYS A 136 13.98 19.99 11.55
C LYS A 136 13.53 19.88 12.99
N ALA A 137 14.11 20.66 13.91
CA ALA A 137 13.72 20.68 15.30
C ALA A 137 12.27 21.16 15.46
N LEU A 138 11.90 22.21 14.76
CA LEU A 138 10.54 22.74 14.71
C LEU A 138 9.54 21.68 14.24
N LYS A 139 9.83 21.00 13.12
CA LYS A 139 8.98 19.94 12.59
C LYS A 139 8.84 18.76 13.56
N LEU A 140 9.90 18.40 14.27
CA LEU A 140 9.85 17.36 15.30
C LEU A 140 8.98 17.77 16.49
N PHE A 141 9.07 19.04 16.92
CA PHE A 141 8.23 19.59 17.96
C PHE A 141 6.74 19.50 17.57
N TYR A 142 6.37 19.96 16.37
CA TYR A 142 4.99 19.92 15.90
C TYR A 142 4.49 18.49 15.65
N LYS A 143 5.35 17.56 15.26
CA LYS A 143 5.00 16.13 15.19
C LYS A 143 4.57 15.58 16.58
N ARG A 144 5.34 15.89 17.63
CA ARG A 144 5.02 15.47 18.99
C ARG A 144 3.73 16.14 19.49
N GLN A 145 3.59 17.44 19.25
CA GLN A 145 2.38 18.16 19.64
C GLN A 145 1.13 17.63 18.91
N ALA A 146 1.24 17.37 17.63
CA ALA A 146 0.14 16.81 16.85
C ALA A 146 -0.26 15.41 17.33
N LEU A 147 0.72 14.59 17.73
CA LEU A 147 0.45 13.27 18.29
C LEU A 147 -0.29 13.40 19.61
N ASN A 148 0.20 14.20 20.55
CA ASN A 148 -0.46 14.43 21.84
C ASN A 148 -1.90 14.97 21.67
N ASN A 149 -2.09 15.87 20.71
CA ASN A 149 -3.42 16.42 20.44
C ASN A 149 -4.34 15.34 19.82
N ALA A 150 -3.84 14.50 18.92
CA ALA A 150 -4.60 13.39 18.35
C ALA A 150 -4.98 12.36 19.42
N GLU A 151 -4.07 12.07 20.35
CA GLU A 151 -4.31 11.19 21.50
C GLU A 151 -5.41 11.75 22.39
N THR A 152 -5.31 13.03 22.76
CA THR A 152 -6.33 13.72 23.57
C THR A 152 -7.68 13.71 22.87
N TYR A 153 -7.70 14.01 21.57
CA TYR A 153 -8.93 14.00 20.78
C TYR A 153 -9.59 12.61 20.76
N SER A 154 -8.80 11.57 20.47
CA SER A 154 -9.31 10.19 20.46
C SER A 154 -9.83 9.76 21.83
N TYR A 155 -9.16 10.13 22.91
CA TYR A 155 -9.60 9.85 24.28
C TYR A 155 -10.94 10.55 24.59
N VAL A 156 -11.05 11.83 24.25
CA VAL A 156 -12.28 12.61 24.46
C VAL A 156 -13.44 12.00 23.67
N LEU A 157 -13.22 11.64 22.40
CA LEU A 157 -14.27 10.98 21.59
C LEU A 157 -14.73 9.66 22.21
N ALA A 158 -13.80 8.84 22.67
CA ALA A 158 -14.12 7.59 23.32
C ALA A 158 -14.91 7.80 24.63
N GLU A 159 -14.59 8.83 25.41
CA GLU A 159 -15.30 9.15 26.63
C GLU A 159 -16.72 9.72 26.36
N LEU A 160 -16.88 10.50 25.30
CA LEU A 160 -18.19 10.96 24.84
C LEU A 160 -19.07 9.78 24.39
N GLU A 161 -18.50 8.84 23.66
CA GLU A 161 -19.21 7.62 23.23
C GLU A 161 -19.66 6.77 24.42
N LYS A 162 -18.78 6.56 25.41
CA LYS A 162 -19.14 5.84 26.64
C LYS A 162 -20.29 6.48 27.43
N ARG A 163 -20.43 7.79 27.34
CA ARG A 163 -21.48 8.56 28.04
C ARG A 163 -22.72 8.82 27.19
N ASP A 164 -22.77 8.28 25.96
CA ASP A 164 -23.83 8.51 24.99
C ASP A 164 -24.08 10.01 24.73
N LEU A 165 -23.01 10.81 24.75
CA LEU A 165 -23.03 12.24 24.48
C LEU A 165 -22.75 12.47 23.00
N THR A 166 -23.71 13.06 22.30
CA THR A 166 -23.59 13.44 20.91
C THR A 166 -23.72 14.96 20.77
N VAL A 167 -22.86 15.57 19.98
CA VAL A 167 -22.96 17.00 19.65
C VAL A 167 -23.76 17.13 18.36
N SER A 168 -24.80 17.95 18.38
CA SER A 168 -25.62 18.19 17.18
C SER A 168 -24.91 19.12 16.18
N ALA A 169 -25.26 19.00 14.89
CA ALA A 169 -24.71 19.86 13.86
C ALA A 169 -25.02 21.37 14.13
N SER A 170 -26.18 21.65 14.72
CA SER A 170 -26.57 23.03 15.09
C SER A 170 -25.69 23.63 16.19
N GLU A 171 -25.28 22.83 17.18
CA GLU A 171 -24.34 23.28 18.24
C GLU A 171 -22.96 23.57 17.66
N ILE A 172 -22.51 22.75 16.71
CA ILE A 172 -21.23 22.97 16.01
C ILE A 172 -21.29 24.28 15.20
N ASP A 173 -22.36 24.50 14.46
CA ASP A 173 -22.53 25.71 13.65
C ASP A 173 -22.59 26.96 14.52
N GLU A 174 -23.25 26.91 15.68
CA GLU A 174 -23.32 28.02 16.66
C GLU A 174 -21.92 28.37 17.17
N VAL A 175 -21.11 27.40 17.57
CA VAL A 175 -19.74 27.65 18.04
C VAL A 175 -18.84 28.17 16.92
N ILE A 176 -19.01 27.73 15.68
CA ILE A 176 -18.27 28.23 14.53
C ILE A 176 -18.61 29.68 14.26
N ASP A 177 -19.90 30.03 14.31
CA ASP A 177 -20.35 31.39 14.04
C ASP A 177 -19.96 32.37 15.16
N GLU A 178 -19.96 31.92 16.40
CA GLU A 178 -19.42 32.69 17.54
C GLU A 178 -17.92 32.98 17.34
N HIS A 179 -17.12 32.02 16.96
CA HIS A 179 -15.67 32.19 16.71
C HIS A 179 -15.42 33.14 15.53
N LYS A 180 -16.17 33.03 14.42
CA LYS A 180 -16.06 33.91 13.29
C LYS A 180 -16.40 35.40 13.68
N SER A 181 -17.37 35.56 14.57
CA SER A 181 -17.76 36.88 15.07
C SER A 181 -16.70 37.55 15.94
N ILE A 182 -15.92 36.71 16.69
CA ILE A 182 -14.79 37.17 17.52
C ILE A 182 -13.61 37.60 16.63
N ASP A 183 -13.25 36.77 15.65
CA ASP A 183 -12.16 37.09 14.70
C ASP A 183 -12.47 38.36 13.87
N GLY A 184 -13.69 38.50 13.40
CA GLY A 184 -14.11 39.71 12.67
C GLY A 184 -14.09 41.00 13.52
N LYS A 185 -14.20 40.87 14.83
CA LYS A 185 -14.09 42.04 15.76
C LYS A 185 -12.64 42.40 16.10
N SER A 186 -11.71 41.43 16.03
CA SER A 186 -10.29 41.72 16.34
C SER A 186 -9.55 42.45 15.19
N GLU A 187 -10.05 42.41 13.97
CA GLU A 187 -9.47 43.16 12.85
C GLU A 187 -9.84 44.66 12.84
N VAL A 188 -10.87 45.05 13.59
CA VAL A 188 -11.40 46.46 13.54
C VAL A 188 -10.82 47.40 14.60
N THR A 189 -9.97 46.91 15.55
CA THR A 189 -9.45 47.74 16.63
C THR A 189 -7.92 47.76 16.66
N MET A 190 -7.24 48.11 15.56
CA MET A 190 -5.95 48.79 15.65
C MET A 190 -6.19 50.31 15.47
N PRO A 191 -6.10 51.14 16.53
CA PRO A 191 -6.03 52.54 16.35
C PRO A 191 -4.72 52.88 15.66
N LEU A 192 -4.81 53.51 14.50
CA LEU A 192 -3.69 54.21 13.88
C LEU A 192 -3.23 55.29 14.89
N VAL A 193 -2.14 54.98 15.61
CA VAL A 193 -1.41 56.01 16.37
C VAL A 193 -0.61 56.81 15.34
N GLY A 194 -1.04 58.07 15.10
CA GLY A 194 -0.33 59.07 14.32
C GLY A 194 0.95 59.55 15.00
#